data_5047b57d7b40cc49e4edf338de187356
#
_entry.id   5047b57d7b40cc49e4edf338de187356
#
_cell.length_a   1.000
_cell.length_b   1.000
_cell.length_c   1.000
_cell.angle_alpha   90.00
_cell.angle_beta   90.00
_cell.angle_gamma   90.00
#
_symmetry.space_group_name_H-M   'P 1'
#
loop_
_entity.id
_entity.type
_entity.pdbx_description
1 polymer ?
#
loop_
_entity_poly.entity_id
_entity_poly.type
_entity_poly.pdbx_seq_one_letter_code
_entity_poly.pdbx_strand_id
1 'polypeptide(L)'
;MFFRHLLAVVLLPFSAAVLVPVWLAHRDGLRIGPGPGPGAIAVQVAGLVLVGVGLTLFVATLRRFAGEGEGTLAPWDPPRRLVVRGPYRYVRNPMISGVLLVLAGEALVLLSRSHVVWALVFFIINALYIPLVEEPMLAARFGVRYNEYCRHVPRLVPRLRPWEQGDAGTGAER
;
A
#
# COMPACT_ATOMS: atom_id res chain seq x y z
N MET A 1 -2.96 -10.60 20.39
CA MET A 1 -2.71 -9.52 19.41
C MET A 1 -1.92 -9.99 18.20
N PHE A 2 -0.74 -10.59 18.36
CA PHE A 2 0.11 -11.06 17.24
C PHE A 2 -0.63 -11.92 16.20
N PHE A 3 -1.41 -12.92 16.62
CA PHE A 3 -2.15 -13.80 15.71
C PHE A 3 -3.19 -13.05 14.84
N ARG A 4 -3.87 -12.05 15.37
CA ARG A 4 -4.86 -11.23 14.63
C ARG A 4 -4.18 -10.40 13.53
N HIS A 5 -3.02 -9.78 13.85
CA HIS A 5 -2.22 -9.05 12.86
C HIS A 5 -1.68 -9.99 11.78
N LEU A 6 -1.15 -11.16 12.18
CA LEU A 6 -0.65 -12.16 11.25
C LEU A 6 -1.76 -12.62 10.29
N LEU A 7 -2.95 -12.93 10.82
CA LEU A 7 -4.10 -13.33 10.01
C LEU A 7 -4.50 -12.25 9.01
N ALA A 8 -4.57 -10.99 9.44
CA ALA A 8 -4.92 -9.87 8.57
C ALA A 8 -3.88 -9.65 7.44
N VAL A 9 -2.59 -9.77 7.75
CA VAL A 9 -1.49 -9.66 6.77
C VAL A 9 -1.50 -10.83 5.79
N VAL A 10 -1.75 -12.06 6.28
CA VAL A 10 -1.79 -13.26 5.42
C VAL A 10 -3.03 -13.25 4.53
N LEU A 11 -4.20 -12.92 5.05
CA LEU A 11 -5.44 -12.99 4.29
C LEU A 11 -5.54 -11.92 3.19
N LEU A 12 -5.02 -10.70 3.41
CA LEU A 12 -5.21 -9.61 2.48
C LEU A 12 -3.94 -9.32 1.65
N PRO A 13 -2.88 -8.71 2.19
CA PRO A 13 -1.74 -8.30 1.36
C PRO A 13 -0.89 -9.48 0.87
N PHE A 14 -0.71 -10.54 1.67
CA PHE A 14 0.06 -11.71 1.26
C PHE A 14 -0.67 -12.50 0.16
N SER A 15 -1.99 -12.68 0.26
CA SER A 15 -2.76 -13.34 -0.80
C SER A 15 -2.66 -12.56 -2.10
N ALA A 16 -2.80 -11.24 -2.06
CA ALA A 16 -2.74 -10.40 -3.24
C ALA A 16 -1.33 -10.32 -3.86
N ALA A 17 -0.29 -10.20 -3.03
CA ALA A 17 1.08 -9.95 -3.49
C ALA A 17 1.94 -11.24 -3.63
N VAL A 18 1.46 -12.40 -3.19
CA VAL A 18 2.23 -13.64 -3.28
C VAL A 18 1.40 -14.78 -3.87
N LEU A 19 0.25 -15.13 -3.22
CA LEU A 19 -0.47 -16.34 -3.62
C LEU A 19 -1.04 -16.22 -5.05
N VAL A 20 -1.69 -15.12 -5.37
CA VAL A 20 -2.26 -14.91 -6.71
C VAL A 20 -1.17 -14.77 -7.77
N PRO A 21 -0.10 -13.95 -7.59
CA PRO A 21 1.02 -13.90 -8.52
C PRO A 21 1.70 -15.25 -8.76
N VAL A 22 1.99 -16.01 -7.71
CA VAL A 22 2.58 -17.36 -7.84
C VAL A 22 1.66 -18.31 -8.62
N TRP A 23 0.36 -18.28 -8.34
CA TRP A 23 -0.61 -19.07 -9.09
C TRP A 23 -0.68 -18.66 -10.57
N LEU A 24 -0.67 -17.35 -10.87
CA LEU A 24 -0.62 -16.84 -12.24
C LEU A 24 0.64 -17.28 -12.96
N ALA A 25 1.80 -17.15 -12.32
CA ALA A 25 3.08 -17.58 -12.88
C ALA A 25 3.09 -19.08 -13.21
N HIS A 26 2.56 -19.92 -12.30
CA HIS A 26 2.43 -21.36 -12.51
C HIS A 26 1.45 -21.69 -13.64
N ARG A 27 0.26 -21.07 -13.65
CA ARG A 27 -0.75 -21.25 -14.71
C ARG A 27 -0.23 -20.89 -16.10
N ASP A 28 0.54 -19.79 -16.20
CA ASP A 28 1.05 -19.28 -17.47
C ASP A 28 2.38 -19.96 -17.87
N GLY A 29 2.88 -20.91 -17.07
CA GLY A 29 4.13 -21.61 -17.31
C GLY A 29 5.36 -20.70 -17.32
N LEU A 30 5.32 -19.57 -16.58
CA LEU A 30 6.39 -18.59 -16.57
C LEU A 30 7.64 -19.14 -15.90
N ARG A 31 8.80 -18.88 -16.52
CA ARG A 31 10.12 -19.18 -15.96
C ARG A 31 10.81 -17.88 -15.61
N ILE A 32 11.39 -17.85 -14.41
CA ILE A 32 12.22 -16.72 -13.99
C ILE A 32 13.56 -16.83 -14.71
N GLY A 33 13.87 -15.82 -15.51
CA GLY A 33 15.13 -15.77 -16.25
C GLY A 33 15.32 -14.40 -16.91
N PRO A 34 16.53 -14.12 -17.43
CA PRO A 34 16.78 -12.87 -18.13
C PRO A 34 15.93 -12.81 -19.40
N GLY A 35 15.31 -11.67 -19.63
CA GLY A 35 14.52 -11.40 -20.82
C GLY A 35 15.38 -11.34 -22.09
N PRO A 36 14.77 -11.45 -23.28
CA PRO A 36 15.46 -11.44 -24.54
C PRO A 36 16.02 -10.04 -24.86
N GLY A 37 17.31 -9.85 -24.61
CA GLY A 37 18.04 -8.64 -24.96
C GLY A 37 18.08 -7.57 -23.86
N PRO A 38 18.92 -6.53 -24.05
CA PRO A 38 19.24 -5.55 -23.01
C PRO A 38 18.03 -4.70 -22.58
N GLY A 39 17.10 -4.42 -23.47
CA GLY A 39 15.87 -3.68 -23.13
C GLY A 39 14.97 -4.43 -22.15
N ALA A 40 14.78 -5.74 -22.36
CA ALA A 40 13.99 -6.58 -21.45
C ALA A 40 14.68 -6.70 -20.08
N ILE A 41 16.00 -6.84 -20.05
CA ILE A 41 16.78 -6.86 -18.81
C ILE A 41 16.65 -5.54 -18.05
N ALA A 42 16.70 -4.39 -18.74
CA ALA A 42 16.50 -3.08 -18.11
C ALA A 42 15.12 -2.96 -17.47
N VAL A 43 14.06 -3.44 -18.14
CA VAL A 43 12.69 -3.49 -17.58
C VAL A 43 12.63 -4.39 -16.34
N GLN A 44 13.27 -5.56 -16.39
CA GLN A 44 13.32 -6.48 -15.23
C GLN A 44 14.06 -5.87 -14.04
N VAL A 45 15.18 -5.18 -14.28
CA VAL A 45 15.91 -4.45 -13.24
C VAL A 45 15.04 -3.36 -12.60
N ALA A 46 14.33 -2.57 -13.42
CA ALA A 46 13.37 -1.60 -12.92
C ALA A 46 12.27 -2.27 -12.09
N GLY A 47 11.78 -3.44 -12.51
CA GLY A 47 10.82 -4.24 -11.75
C GLY A 47 11.36 -4.67 -10.39
N LEU A 48 12.60 -5.14 -10.31
CA LEU A 48 13.24 -5.51 -9.03
C LEU A 48 13.37 -4.31 -8.09
N VAL A 49 13.71 -3.14 -8.62
CA VAL A 49 13.76 -1.89 -7.83
C VAL A 49 12.37 -1.57 -7.26
N LEU A 50 11.31 -1.67 -8.07
CA LEU A 50 9.93 -1.45 -7.61
C LEU A 50 9.52 -2.44 -6.52
N VAL A 51 9.86 -3.72 -6.66
CA VAL A 51 9.61 -4.73 -5.60
C VAL A 51 10.33 -4.34 -4.32
N GLY A 52 11.61 -3.97 -4.38
CA GLY A 52 12.40 -3.57 -3.22
C GLY A 52 11.82 -2.34 -2.50
N VAL A 53 11.45 -1.31 -3.26
CA VAL A 53 10.82 -0.09 -2.73
C VAL A 53 9.46 -0.42 -2.12
N GLY A 54 8.63 -1.22 -2.81
CA GLY A 54 7.32 -1.63 -2.35
C GLY A 54 7.36 -2.42 -1.05
N LEU A 55 8.26 -3.40 -0.95
CA LEU A 55 8.48 -4.18 0.28
C LEU A 55 8.97 -3.31 1.44
N THR A 56 9.91 -2.39 1.18
CA THR A 56 10.41 -1.46 2.19
C THR A 56 9.28 -0.58 2.74
N LEU A 57 8.47 -0.02 1.85
CA LEU A 57 7.31 0.79 2.22
C LEU A 57 6.29 -0.03 3.00
N PHE A 58 5.98 -1.25 2.55
CA PHE A 58 5.07 -2.17 3.22
C PHE A 58 5.52 -2.51 4.63
N VAL A 59 6.78 -2.92 4.81
CA VAL A 59 7.35 -3.28 6.13
C VAL A 59 7.40 -2.06 7.06
N ALA A 60 7.83 -0.89 6.55
CA ALA A 60 7.85 0.34 7.34
C ALA A 60 6.45 0.73 7.83
N THR A 61 5.45 0.56 6.97
CA THR A 61 4.04 0.83 7.28
C THR A 61 3.50 -0.16 8.31
N LEU A 62 3.76 -1.45 8.11
CA LEU A 62 3.32 -2.51 9.01
C LEU A 62 3.87 -2.31 10.44
N ARG A 63 5.16 -1.98 10.55
CA ARG A 63 5.80 -1.71 11.86
C ARG A 63 5.15 -0.53 12.57
N ARG A 64 4.84 0.56 11.87
CA ARG A 64 4.17 1.73 12.43
C ARG A 64 2.73 1.42 12.85
N PHE A 65 2.00 0.76 11.98
CA PHE A 65 0.61 0.40 12.25
C PHE A 65 0.50 -0.55 13.45
N ALA A 66 1.33 -1.57 13.54
CA ALA A 66 1.35 -2.52 14.66
C ALA A 66 1.72 -1.85 16.00
N GLY A 67 2.60 -0.83 15.97
CA GLY A 67 3.04 -0.14 17.18
C GLY A 67 2.11 0.99 17.65
N GLU A 68 1.41 1.67 16.73
CA GLU A 68 0.70 2.92 17.02
C GLU A 68 -0.82 2.83 16.77
N GLY A 69 -1.28 1.92 15.89
CA GLY A 69 -2.68 1.86 15.43
C GLY A 69 -3.67 1.24 16.42
N GLU A 70 -3.21 0.46 17.36
CA GLU A 70 -4.05 -0.30 18.33
C GLU A 70 -5.21 -1.09 17.67
N GLY A 71 -5.03 -1.51 16.42
CA GLY A 71 -5.98 -2.29 15.64
C GLY A 71 -5.26 -3.21 14.66
N THR A 72 -5.99 -3.88 13.75
CA THR A 72 -5.40 -4.68 12.67
C THR A 72 -5.61 -4.04 11.30
N LEU A 73 -4.95 -4.58 10.28
CA LEU A 73 -5.12 -4.16 8.88
C LEU A 73 -6.44 -4.66 8.26
N ALA A 74 -7.19 -5.45 9.02
CA ALA A 74 -8.43 -6.04 8.54
C ALA A 74 -9.59 -5.06 8.66
N PRO A 75 -10.51 -5.03 7.69
CA PRO A 75 -11.70 -4.17 7.74
C PRO A 75 -12.60 -4.40 8.97
N TRP A 76 -12.56 -5.62 9.52
CA TRP A 76 -13.33 -6.00 10.71
C TRP A 76 -12.69 -5.61 12.05
N ASP A 77 -11.45 -5.09 12.04
CA ASP A 77 -10.74 -4.64 13.24
C ASP A 77 -9.98 -3.33 12.95
N PRO A 78 -10.69 -2.23 12.65
CA PRO A 78 -10.09 -0.97 12.22
C PRO A 78 -9.27 -0.31 13.34
N PRO A 79 -8.30 0.56 13.01
CA PRO A 79 -7.41 1.20 13.97
C PRO A 79 -8.21 2.01 15.01
N ARG A 80 -7.77 1.95 16.25
CA ARG A 80 -8.36 2.73 17.36
C ARG A 80 -7.79 4.13 17.45
N ARG A 81 -6.60 4.35 16.90
CA ARG A 81 -5.93 5.65 16.82
C ARG A 81 -5.57 5.98 15.38
N LEU A 82 -5.73 7.24 15.01
CA LEU A 82 -5.29 7.75 13.71
C LEU A 82 -3.76 7.84 13.69
N VAL A 83 -3.13 7.03 12.85
CA VAL A 83 -1.67 7.02 12.67
C VAL A 83 -1.29 8.02 11.59
N VAL A 84 -0.58 9.09 11.99
CA VAL A 84 -0.11 10.16 11.08
C VAL A 84 1.41 10.33 11.22
N ARG A 85 2.15 9.22 11.25
CA ARG A 85 3.62 9.22 11.42
C ARG A 85 4.30 8.37 10.35
N GLY A 86 5.60 8.62 10.14
CA GLY A 86 6.39 7.88 9.15
C GLY A 86 5.80 7.99 7.74
N PRO A 87 5.59 6.87 7.01
CA PRO A 87 5.05 6.88 5.65
C PRO A 87 3.67 7.55 5.52
N TYR A 88 2.84 7.53 6.59
CA TYR A 88 1.53 8.16 6.61
C TYR A 88 1.56 9.69 6.52
N ARG A 89 2.71 10.34 6.71
CA ARG A 89 2.89 11.78 6.47
C ARG A 89 3.02 12.13 5.00
N TYR A 90 3.28 11.14 4.14
CA TYR A 90 3.48 11.30 2.70
C TYR A 90 2.28 10.83 1.88
N VAL A 91 1.63 9.76 2.32
CA VAL A 91 0.51 9.13 1.61
C VAL A 91 -0.44 8.49 2.63
N ARG A 92 -1.77 8.57 2.40
CA ARG A 92 -2.75 8.06 3.36
C ARG A 92 -2.79 6.54 3.44
N ASN A 93 -2.53 5.86 2.33
CA ASN A 93 -2.56 4.40 2.23
C ASN A 93 -1.19 3.83 1.81
N PRO A 94 -0.13 4.04 2.62
CA PRO A 94 1.23 3.64 2.25
C PRO A 94 1.37 2.13 2.07
N MET A 95 0.59 1.33 2.77
CA MET A 95 0.60 -0.12 2.64
C MET A 95 0.06 -0.57 1.28
N ILE A 96 -1.10 -0.03 0.86
CA ILE A 96 -1.66 -0.33 -0.47
C ILE A 96 -0.73 0.15 -1.57
N SER A 97 -0.12 1.35 -1.41
CA SER A 97 0.91 1.85 -2.33
C SER A 97 2.11 0.89 -2.41
N GLY A 98 2.56 0.34 -1.28
CA GLY A 98 3.62 -0.66 -1.23
C GLY A 98 3.26 -1.94 -1.97
N VAL A 99 2.06 -2.49 -1.76
CA VAL A 99 1.58 -3.68 -2.48
C VAL A 99 1.47 -3.41 -3.98
N LEU A 100 0.96 -2.26 -4.40
CA LEU A 100 0.87 -1.87 -5.81
C LEU A 100 2.25 -1.80 -6.48
N LEU A 101 3.26 -1.27 -5.78
CA LEU A 101 4.64 -1.25 -6.27
C LEU A 101 5.22 -2.67 -6.42
N VAL A 102 4.92 -3.58 -5.48
CA VAL A 102 5.32 -4.99 -5.58
C VAL A 102 4.68 -5.64 -6.80
N LEU A 103 3.35 -5.53 -6.95
CA LEU A 103 2.62 -6.12 -8.08
C LEU A 103 3.09 -5.56 -9.44
N ALA A 104 3.31 -4.25 -9.53
CA ALA A 104 3.86 -3.63 -10.73
C ALA A 104 5.29 -4.15 -11.02
N GLY A 105 6.11 -4.27 -9.98
CA GLY A 105 7.45 -4.81 -10.07
C GLY A 105 7.47 -6.26 -10.53
N GLU A 106 6.62 -7.13 -9.98
CA GLU A 106 6.46 -8.53 -10.40
C GLU A 106 6.04 -8.63 -11.89
N ALA A 107 5.11 -7.79 -12.32
CA ALA A 107 4.68 -7.73 -13.70
C ALA A 107 5.84 -7.41 -14.66
N LEU A 108 6.73 -6.49 -14.26
CA LEU A 108 7.92 -6.12 -15.04
C LEU A 108 9.02 -7.20 -14.97
N VAL A 109 9.26 -7.79 -13.81
CA VAL A 109 10.26 -8.87 -13.64
C VAL A 109 9.89 -10.09 -14.48
N LEU A 110 8.62 -10.47 -14.48
CA LEU A 110 8.11 -11.63 -15.18
C LEU A 110 7.73 -11.32 -16.64
N LEU A 111 7.73 -10.05 -17.06
CA LEU A 111 7.29 -9.59 -18.39
C LEU A 111 5.90 -10.16 -18.73
N SER A 112 5.01 -10.22 -17.74
CA SER A 112 3.76 -10.99 -17.80
C SER A 112 2.52 -10.09 -17.89
N ARG A 113 1.73 -10.29 -18.94
CA ARG A 113 0.45 -9.60 -19.12
C ARG A 113 -0.55 -9.94 -18.00
N SER A 114 -0.57 -11.19 -17.54
CA SER A 114 -1.48 -11.62 -16.48
C SER A 114 -1.18 -10.89 -15.15
N HIS A 115 0.11 -10.65 -14.84
CA HIS A 115 0.51 -9.87 -13.67
C HIS A 115 0.16 -8.40 -13.83
N VAL A 116 0.29 -7.81 -15.03
CA VAL A 116 -0.20 -6.44 -15.30
C VAL A 116 -1.70 -6.34 -15.06
N VAL A 117 -2.47 -7.28 -15.61
CA VAL A 117 -3.94 -7.32 -15.40
C VAL A 117 -4.28 -7.45 -13.91
N TRP A 118 -3.58 -8.33 -13.19
CA TRP A 118 -3.79 -8.48 -11.75
C TRP A 118 -3.47 -7.21 -10.95
N ALA A 119 -2.35 -6.54 -11.26
CA ALA A 119 -2.00 -5.27 -10.64
C ALA A 119 -3.08 -4.19 -10.89
N LEU A 120 -3.63 -4.13 -12.12
CA LEU A 120 -4.72 -3.21 -12.47
C LEU A 120 -6.01 -3.57 -11.73
N VAL A 121 -6.38 -4.84 -11.65
CA VAL A 121 -7.56 -5.30 -10.88
C VAL A 121 -7.42 -4.91 -9.42
N PHE A 122 -6.28 -5.18 -8.80
CA PHE A 122 -6.00 -4.80 -7.42
C PHE A 122 -6.06 -3.28 -7.23
N PHE A 123 -5.49 -2.50 -8.16
CA PHE A 123 -5.59 -1.04 -8.14
C PHE A 123 -7.04 -0.56 -8.19
N ILE A 124 -7.85 -1.07 -9.14
CA ILE A 124 -9.26 -0.67 -9.32
C ILE A 124 -10.07 -0.99 -8.07
N ILE A 125 -9.92 -2.20 -7.52
CA ILE A 125 -10.61 -2.59 -6.29
C ILE A 125 -10.31 -1.60 -5.16
N ASN A 126 -9.04 -1.27 -4.93
CA ASN A 126 -8.65 -0.36 -3.86
C ASN A 126 -9.03 1.11 -4.17
N ALA A 127 -8.96 1.53 -5.44
CA ALA A 127 -9.38 2.86 -5.88
C ALA A 127 -10.88 3.11 -5.64
N LEU A 128 -11.69 2.06 -5.62
CA LEU A 128 -13.12 2.11 -5.30
C LEU A 128 -13.37 1.89 -3.80
N TYR A 129 -12.75 0.86 -3.20
CA TYR A 129 -12.96 0.49 -1.80
C TYR A 129 -12.54 1.60 -0.83
N ILE A 130 -11.39 2.21 -1.03
CA ILE A 130 -10.85 3.24 -0.13
C ILE A 130 -11.82 4.43 -0.02
N PRO A 131 -12.24 5.11 -1.11
CA PRO A 131 -13.11 6.27 -1.00
C PRO A 131 -14.56 5.94 -0.64
N LEU A 132 -15.04 4.75 -0.98
CA LEU A 132 -16.45 4.39 -0.77
C LEU A 132 -16.71 3.74 0.59
N VAL A 133 -15.72 3.06 1.16
CA VAL A 133 -15.89 2.28 2.39
C VAL A 133 -14.93 2.75 3.50
N GLU A 134 -13.63 2.74 3.24
CA GLU A 134 -12.62 3.00 4.26
C GLU A 134 -12.62 4.46 4.74
N GLU A 135 -12.56 5.42 3.82
CA GLU A 135 -12.53 6.85 4.19
C GLU A 135 -13.79 7.33 4.93
N PRO A 136 -15.02 6.97 4.52
CA PRO A 136 -16.22 7.31 5.29
C PRO A 136 -16.22 6.72 6.70
N MET A 137 -15.75 5.47 6.87
CA MET A 137 -15.64 4.81 8.16
C MET A 137 -14.61 5.53 9.06
N LEU A 138 -13.45 5.93 8.52
CA LEU A 138 -12.43 6.67 9.24
C LEU A 138 -12.88 8.10 9.57
N ALA A 139 -13.60 8.76 8.66
CA ALA A 139 -14.17 10.08 8.89
C ALA A 139 -15.24 10.06 10.00
N ALA A 140 -16.11 9.06 10.02
CA ALA A 140 -17.09 8.86 11.08
C ALA A 140 -16.42 8.60 12.45
N ARG A 141 -15.28 7.90 12.46
CA ARG A 141 -14.57 7.52 13.68
C ARG A 141 -13.69 8.62 14.25
N PHE A 142 -12.94 9.34 13.40
CA PHE A 142 -11.93 10.33 13.82
C PHE A 142 -12.34 11.79 13.56
N GLY A 143 -13.45 12.01 12.87
CA GLY A 143 -14.07 13.33 12.67
C GLY A 143 -13.15 14.34 12.00
N VAL A 144 -13.08 15.54 12.60
CA VAL A 144 -12.35 16.70 12.11
C VAL A 144 -10.86 16.39 11.85
N ARG A 145 -10.23 15.62 12.73
CA ARG A 145 -8.80 15.23 12.58
C ARG A 145 -8.52 14.45 11.31
N TYR A 146 -9.43 13.52 10.95
CA TYR A 146 -9.28 12.77 9.71
C TYR A 146 -9.52 13.62 8.48
N ASN A 147 -10.52 14.51 8.52
CA ASN A 147 -10.81 15.41 7.42
C ASN A 147 -9.66 16.40 7.15
N GLU A 148 -9.03 16.91 8.21
CA GLU A 148 -7.83 17.74 8.09
C GLU A 148 -6.67 16.96 7.47
N TYR A 149 -6.41 15.74 7.95
CA TYR A 149 -5.41 14.84 7.38
C TYR A 149 -5.64 14.59 5.88
N CYS A 150 -6.90 14.37 5.46
CA CYS A 150 -7.26 14.16 4.07
C CYS A 150 -7.01 15.36 3.16
N ARG A 151 -7.08 16.59 3.70
CA ARG A 151 -6.80 17.82 2.94
C ARG A 151 -5.32 17.99 2.61
N HIS A 152 -4.43 17.46 3.44
CA HIS A 152 -2.99 17.69 3.34
C HIS A 152 -2.23 16.51 2.77
N VAL A 153 -2.73 15.29 2.95
CA VAL A 153 -2.03 14.07 2.53
C VAL A 153 -2.80 13.35 1.43
N PRO A 154 -2.21 13.08 0.27
CA PRO A 154 -2.88 12.40 -0.84
C PRO A 154 -3.12 10.91 -0.55
N ARG A 155 -4.03 10.29 -1.32
CA ARG A 155 -4.52 8.93 -1.09
C ARG A 155 -3.50 7.83 -1.41
N LEU A 156 -2.94 7.83 -2.61
CA LEU A 156 -2.09 6.75 -3.13
C LEU A 156 -0.74 7.24 -3.67
N VAL A 157 -0.67 8.46 -4.19
CA VAL A 157 0.58 9.04 -4.72
C VAL A 157 1.28 9.81 -3.63
N PRO A 158 2.49 9.41 -3.21
CA PRO A 158 3.19 10.09 -2.13
C PRO A 158 3.55 11.54 -2.49
N ARG A 159 3.38 12.45 -1.54
CA ARG A 159 3.91 13.82 -1.66
C ARG A 159 5.42 13.82 -1.38
N LEU A 160 6.12 14.80 -1.91
CA LEU A 160 7.59 14.89 -1.76
C LEU A 160 8.03 15.37 -0.37
N ARG A 161 7.18 16.13 0.34
CA ARG A 161 7.49 16.63 1.69
C ARG A 161 6.51 16.04 2.70
N PRO A 162 6.98 15.66 3.90
CA PRO A 162 6.10 15.13 4.95
C PRO A 162 5.13 16.21 5.43
N TRP A 163 3.90 15.83 5.76
CA TRP A 163 2.99 16.70 6.48
C TRP A 163 3.33 16.71 7.98
N GLU A 164 3.39 17.90 8.57
CA GLU A 164 3.64 18.10 10.00
C GLU A 164 2.34 18.56 10.67
N GLN A 165 1.94 17.86 11.71
CA GLN A 165 0.69 18.10 12.45
C GLN A 165 0.80 19.35 13.37
N GLY A 166 1.53 20.35 12.97
CA GLY A 166 1.77 21.59 13.73
C GLY A 166 1.48 22.87 12.95
N ASP A 167 1.33 22.79 11.64
CA ASP A 167 1.18 23.98 10.79
C ASP A 167 -0.24 24.60 10.80
N ALA A 168 -1.21 23.94 11.45
CA ALA A 168 -2.60 24.43 11.52
C ALA A 168 -2.96 25.13 12.85
N GLY A 169 -2.05 25.20 13.82
CA GLY A 169 -2.34 25.68 15.18
C GLY A 169 -1.89 27.11 15.50
N THR A 170 -1.18 27.83 14.60
CA THR A 170 -0.61 29.16 14.93
C THR A 170 -1.35 30.32 14.28
N GLY A 171 -2.47 30.09 13.62
CA GLY A 171 -3.20 31.13 12.86
C GLY A 171 -4.55 31.59 13.44
N ALA A 172 -5.03 31.07 14.57
CA ALA A 172 -6.38 31.33 15.08
C ALA A 172 -6.44 31.86 16.54
N GLU A 173 -5.34 32.43 17.05
CA GLU A 173 -5.38 33.24 18.28
C GLU A 173 -4.63 34.57 18.05
N ARG A 174 -5.27 35.49 17.34
CA ARG A 174 -5.09 36.93 17.51
C ARG A 174 -6.39 37.64 17.18
#